data_1e6296e8b72c00cfd44b790fb09722bf
#
_entry.id   1e6296e8b72c00cfd44b790fb09722bf
#
_cell.length_a   1.000
_cell.length_b   1.000
_cell.length_c   1.000
_cell.angle_alpha   90.00
_cell.angle_beta   90.00
_cell.angle_gamma   90.00
#
_symmetry.space_group_name_H-M   'P 1'
#
loop_
_entity.id
_entity.type
_entity.pdbx_description
1 polymer ?
#
loop_
_entity_poly.entity_id
_entity_poly.type
_entity_poly.pdbx_seq_one_letter_code
_entity_poly.pdbx_strand_id
1 'polypeptide(L)'
;MAEKKTKKVEATKLAEAKIECKDRDCPIHGNLKTRGRFFEGKIIRKLDKRILIEFERMVYVRKYERYKKSRTRIHARLPSCETENVKIGDLVRIQECRPLSKIIHFVFVKKIKSAEETGEKK
;
A
#
# COMPACT_ATOMS: atom_id res chain seq x y z
N MET A 1 13.93 -25.09 -30.27
CA MET A 1 14.21 -23.97 -29.34
C MET A 1 13.31 -22.76 -29.59
N ALA A 2 11.99 -22.90 -29.53
CA ALA A 2 11.05 -21.79 -29.82
C ALA A 2 9.83 -21.70 -28.88
N GLU A 3 9.82 -22.33 -27.72
CA GLU A 3 8.62 -22.37 -26.85
C GLU A 3 8.72 -21.58 -25.53
N LYS A 4 9.75 -20.78 -25.31
CA LYS A 4 9.94 -20.01 -24.07
C LYS A 4 9.63 -18.50 -24.15
N LYS A 5 9.19 -17.99 -25.31
CA LYS A 5 8.95 -16.56 -25.51
C LYS A 5 7.48 -16.11 -25.44
N THR A 6 6.53 -17.01 -25.47
CA THR A 6 5.09 -16.67 -25.55
C THR A 6 4.39 -16.51 -24.19
N LYS A 7 4.94 -17.02 -23.09
CA LYS A 7 4.30 -16.91 -21.76
C LYS A 7 4.52 -15.58 -21.02
N LYS A 8 5.39 -14.70 -21.53
CA LYS A 8 5.69 -13.41 -20.88
C LYS A 8 4.83 -12.26 -21.39
N VAL A 9 4.06 -12.44 -22.45
CA VAL A 9 3.27 -11.39 -23.08
C VAL A 9 1.80 -11.42 -22.64
N GLU A 10 1.31 -12.57 -22.15
CA GLU A 10 -0.09 -12.69 -21.71
C GLU A 10 -0.36 -12.14 -20.30
N ALA A 11 0.66 -12.04 -19.45
CA ALA A 11 0.50 -11.50 -18.09
C ALA A 11 0.33 -9.97 -18.03
N THR A 12 0.60 -9.26 -19.13
CA THR A 12 0.49 -7.79 -19.21
C THR A 12 -0.84 -7.28 -19.78
N LYS A 13 -1.68 -8.16 -20.34
CA LYS A 13 -2.94 -7.76 -20.97
C LYS A 13 -4.17 -7.78 -20.07
N LEU A 14 -4.06 -8.22 -18.82
CA LEU A 14 -5.18 -8.27 -17.86
C LEU A 14 -5.31 -7.01 -16.97
N ALA A 15 -4.48 -5.99 -17.18
CA ALA A 15 -4.46 -4.78 -16.35
C ALA A 15 -5.09 -3.53 -17.02
N GLU A 16 -5.78 -3.67 -18.15
CA GLU A 16 -6.38 -2.52 -18.86
C GLU A 16 -7.91 -2.53 -18.83
N ALA A 17 -8.52 -2.80 -17.70
CA ALA A 17 -9.83 -2.23 -17.44
C ALA A 17 -9.57 -0.74 -17.12
N LYS A 18 -9.78 0.14 -18.09
CA LYS A 18 -9.74 1.60 -17.94
C LYS A 18 -10.84 2.03 -16.96
N ILE A 19 -10.53 1.94 -15.67
CA ILE A 19 -11.30 2.64 -14.66
C ILE A 19 -10.97 4.11 -14.91
N GLU A 20 -11.92 4.89 -15.38
CA GLU A 20 -11.78 6.34 -15.58
C GLU A 20 -11.56 7.01 -14.22
N CYS A 21 -10.32 7.02 -13.76
CA CYS A 21 -9.94 7.67 -12.53
C CYS A 21 -9.71 9.15 -12.80
N LYS A 22 -10.62 10.00 -12.32
CA LYS A 22 -10.49 11.47 -12.39
C LYS A 22 -9.64 12.04 -11.24
N ASP A 23 -9.00 11.20 -10.43
CA ASP A 23 -8.22 11.63 -9.28
C ASP A 23 -6.85 12.12 -9.72
N ARG A 24 -6.58 13.42 -9.52
CA ARG A 24 -5.29 14.05 -9.84
C ARG A 24 -4.13 13.45 -9.03
N ASP A 25 -4.40 13.02 -7.81
CA ASP A 25 -3.42 12.47 -6.87
C ASP A 25 -3.31 10.93 -6.96
N CYS A 26 -3.75 10.33 -8.05
CA CYS A 26 -3.58 8.91 -8.31
C CYS A 26 -2.16 8.64 -8.84
N PRO A 27 -1.43 7.66 -8.30
CA PRO A 27 -0.10 7.30 -8.81
C PRO A 27 -0.11 6.58 -10.15
N ILE A 28 -1.24 5.96 -10.54
CA ILE A 28 -1.37 5.18 -11.77
C ILE A 28 -1.95 6.02 -12.91
N HIS A 29 -3.06 6.72 -12.65
CA HIS A 29 -3.82 7.45 -13.68
C HIS A 29 -3.62 8.97 -13.59
N GLY A 30 -3.11 9.50 -12.49
CA GLY A 30 -2.86 10.92 -12.27
C GLY A 30 -1.38 11.29 -12.43
N ASN A 31 -1.04 12.48 -11.91
CA ASN A 31 0.31 13.05 -12.02
C ASN A 31 1.16 12.87 -10.76
N LEU A 32 0.75 12.03 -9.82
CA LEU A 32 1.48 11.83 -8.58
C LEU A 32 2.68 10.92 -8.80
N LYS A 33 3.88 11.47 -8.69
CA LYS A 33 5.12 10.69 -8.73
C LYS A 33 5.39 10.08 -7.35
N THR A 34 5.65 8.78 -7.33
CA THR A 34 6.06 8.04 -6.13
C THR A 34 7.56 7.83 -6.16
N ARG A 35 8.25 8.27 -5.11
CA ARG A 35 9.70 8.12 -4.96
C ARG A 35 10.06 8.11 -3.48
N GLY A 36 11.00 7.25 -3.12
CA GLY A 36 11.53 7.18 -1.77
C GLY A 36 11.13 5.89 -1.06
N ARG A 37 10.92 5.97 0.24
CA ARG A 37 10.67 4.81 1.08
C ARG A 37 9.31 4.19 0.80
N PHE A 38 9.25 2.88 0.95
CA PHE A 38 7.99 2.14 0.97
C PHE A 38 7.83 1.42 2.31
N PHE A 39 6.60 1.24 2.73
CA PHE A 39 6.25 0.47 3.92
C PHE A 39 5.12 -0.49 3.61
N GLU A 40 5.13 -1.60 4.31
CA GLU A 40 4.08 -2.61 4.25
C GLU A 40 3.42 -2.67 5.62
N GLY A 41 2.11 -2.65 5.65
CA GLY A 41 1.38 -2.66 6.90
C GLY A 41 -0.08 -3.04 6.74
N LYS A 42 -0.69 -3.37 7.86
CA LYS A 42 -2.09 -3.76 7.96
C LYS A 42 -2.97 -2.52 8.07
N ILE A 43 -4.07 -2.47 7.34
CA ILE A 43 -5.03 -1.38 7.43
C ILE A 43 -5.85 -1.52 8.69
N ILE A 44 -5.77 -0.51 9.57
CA ILE A 44 -6.60 -0.43 10.78
C ILE A 44 -7.89 0.33 10.51
N ARG A 45 -7.79 1.42 9.76
CA ARG A 45 -8.94 2.30 9.48
C ARG A 45 -8.90 2.75 8.03
N LYS A 46 -10.07 2.75 7.42
CA LYS A 46 -10.31 3.27 6.08
C LYS A 46 -11.26 4.46 6.17
N LEU A 47 -10.89 5.53 5.52
CA LEU A 47 -11.72 6.72 5.29
C LEU A 47 -11.83 6.91 3.77
N ASP A 48 -12.70 7.80 3.30
CA ASP A 48 -13.01 7.95 1.87
C ASP A 48 -11.79 8.09 0.97
N LYS A 49 -10.86 8.97 1.34
CA LYS A 49 -9.68 9.29 0.52
C LYS A 49 -8.34 8.97 1.20
N ARG A 50 -8.37 8.31 2.35
CA ARG A 50 -7.15 7.97 3.10
C ARG A 50 -7.33 6.68 3.88
N ILE A 51 -6.21 6.01 4.09
CA ILE A 51 -6.10 4.82 4.94
C ILE A 51 -5.11 5.07 6.07
N LEU A 52 -5.33 4.41 7.19
CA LEU A 52 -4.39 4.32 8.29
C LEU A 52 -3.83 2.91 8.32
N ILE A 53 -2.53 2.79 8.15
CA ILE A 53 -1.83 1.52 8.25
C ILE A 53 -1.01 1.44 9.53
N GLU A 54 -0.84 0.24 10.04
CA GLU A 54 0.02 -0.07 11.19
C GLU A 54 1.01 -1.17 10.82
N PHE A 55 2.25 -1.02 11.25
CA PHE A 55 3.27 -2.05 11.19
C PHE A 55 4.14 -2.03 12.44
N GLU A 56 4.71 -3.16 12.78
CA GLU A 56 5.61 -3.32 13.92
C GLU A 56 7.07 -3.16 13.48
N ARG A 57 7.84 -2.52 14.34
CA ARG A 57 9.30 -2.39 14.18
C ARG A 57 10.00 -2.69 15.48
N MET A 58 11.21 -3.23 15.38
CA MET A 58 12.06 -3.48 16.52
C MET A 58 12.90 -2.23 16.83
N VAL A 59 12.85 -1.78 18.08
CA VAL A 59 13.61 -0.62 18.57
C VAL A 59 14.53 -1.06 19.67
N TYR A 60 15.82 -0.76 19.53
CA TYR A 60 16.83 -1.03 20.55
C TYR A 60 16.74 0.00 21.69
N VAL A 61 16.63 -0.47 22.93
CA VAL A 61 16.62 0.36 24.14
C VAL A 61 17.98 0.28 24.82
N ARG A 62 18.80 1.32 24.66
CA ARG A 62 20.19 1.37 25.17
C ARG A 62 20.28 1.13 26.67
N LYS A 63 19.39 1.72 27.46
CA LYS A 63 19.39 1.63 28.93
C LYS A 63 19.31 0.18 29.43
N TYR A 64 18.53 -0.66 28.73
CA TYR A 64 18.27 -2.05 29.14
C TYR A 64 18.94 -3.08 28.23
N GLU A 65 19.68 -2.64 27.19
CA GLU A 65 20.36 -3.49 26.21
C GLU A 65 19.42 -4.54 25.58
N ARG A 66 18.17 -4.15 25.31
CA ARG A 66 17.13 -5.04 24.78
C ARG A 66 16.37 -4.40 23.64
N TYR A 67 15.79 -5.24 22.80
CA TYR A 67 14.88 -4.82 21.75
C TYR A 67 13.44 -4.83 22.24
N LYS A 68 12.68 -3.78 21.89
CA LYS A 68 11.24 -3.73 22.09
C LYS A 68 10.51 -3.62 20.77
N LYS A 69 9.32 -4.21 20.68
CA LYS A 69 8.40 -3.99 19.57
C LYS A 69 7.73 -2.63 19.73
N SER A 70 7.76 -1.83 18.68
CA SER A 70 7.08 -0.54 18.62
C SER A 70 6.16 -0.52 17.40
N ARG A 71 4.93 -0.03 17.59
CA ARG A 71 3.95 0.11 16.51
C ARG A 71 4.04 1.49 15.90
N THR A 72 4.08 1.55 14.59
CA THR A 72 4.08 2.80 13.83
C THR A 72 2.80 2.85 13.01
N ARG A 73 2.12 4.01 13.07
CA ARG A 73 0.90 4.29 12.32
C ARG A 73 1.16 5.39 11.32
N ILE A 74 0.82 5.14 10.06
CA ILE A 74 1.05 6.08 8.96
C ILE A 74 -0.26 6.27 8.19
N HIS A 75 -0.58 7.53 7.90
CA HIS A 75 -1.66 7.89 7.00
C HIS A 75 -1.16 7.89 5.57
N ALA A 76 -1.91 7.26 4.68
CA ALA A 76 -1.64 7.26 3.25
C ALA A 76 -2.87 7.66 2.44
N ARG A 77 -2.65 8.31 1.31
CA ARG A 77 -3.72 8.63 0.35
C ARG A 77 -4.20 7.36 -0.33
N LEU A 78 -5.50 7.17 -0.39
CA LEU A 78 -6.15 6.11 -1.14
C LEU A 78 -6.70 6.70 -2.44
N PRO A 79 -6.22 6.26 -3.61
CA PRO A 79 -6.78 6.67 -4.90
C PRO A 79 -8.23 6.22 -5.04
N SER A 80 -9.04 7.01 -5.74
CA SER A 80 -10.47 6.71 -5.94
C SER A 80 -10.70 5.37 -6.67
N CYS A 81 -9.80 5.00 -7.59
CA CYS A 81 -9.87 3.73 -8.33
C CYS A 81 -9.68 2.48 -7.47
N GLU A 82 -8.98 2.59 -6.35
CA GLU A 82 -8.68 1.46 -5.45
C GLU A 82 -9.58 1.43 -4.21
N THR A 83 -10.50 2.40 -4.09
CA THR A 83 -11.34 2.51 -2.89
C THR A 83 -12.20 1.27 -2.67
N GLU A 84 -12.73 0.65 -3.72
CA GLU A 84 -13.58 -0.55 -3.61
C GLU A 84 -12.78 -1.82 -3.31
N ASN A 85 -11.54 -1.91 -3.82
CA ASN A 85 -10.69 -3.09 -3.71
C ASN A 85 -10.05 -3.27 -2.32
N VAL A 86 -10.02 -2.21 -1.52
CA VAL A 86 -9.31 -2.16 -0.25
C VAL A 86 -10.28 -2.26 0.91
N LYS A 87 -10.06 -3.24 1.79
CA LYS A 87 -10.83 -3.47 3.02
C LYS A 87 -9.97 -3.27 4.27
N ILE A 88 -10.62 -3.09 5.42
CA ILE A 88 -9.94 -3.04 6.73
C ILE A 88 -9.36 -4.42 7.01
N GLY A 89 -8.11 -4.46 7.48
CA GLY A 89 -7.39 -5.71 7.75
C GLY A 89 -6.47 -6.18 6.62
N ASP A 90 -6.60 -5.62 5.41
CA ASP A 90 -5.73 -5.96 4.29
C ASP A 90 -4.27 -5.55 4.55
N LEU A 91 -3.34 -6.36 4.07
CA LEU A 91 -1.92 -6.03 4.04
C LEU A 91 -1.62 -5.28 2.74
N VAL A 92 -1.14 -4.05 2.86
CA VAL A 92 -0.91 -3.16 1.73
C VAL A 92 0.49 -2.58 1.74
N ARG A 93 0.96 -2.20 0.55
CA ARG A 93 2.20 -1.43 0.37
C ARG A 93 1.86 0.01 0.05
N ILE A 94 2.49 0.91 0.78
CA ILE A 94 2.46 2.35 0.55
C ILE A 94 3.85 2.85 0.18
N GLN A 95 3.91 3.93 -0.56
CA GLN A 95 5.16 4.57 -0.96
C GLN A 95 5.13 6.07 -0.69
N GLU A 96 6.29 6.63 -0.39
CA GLU A 96 6.47 8.05 -0.16
C GLU A 96 6.19 8.85 -1.43
N CYS A 97 5.56 10.00 -1.25
CA CYS A 97 5.26 10.96 -2.31
C CYS A 97 5.44 12.39 -1.80
N ARG A 98 5.21 13.38 -2.67
CA ARG A 98 5.15 14.77 -2.23
C ARG A 98 4.11 14.97 -1.13
N PRO A 99 4.28 15.91 -0.21
CA PRO A 99 3.26 16.22 0.79
C PRO A 99 1.92 16.56 0.13
N LEU A 100 0.89 15.78 0.42
CA LEU A 100 -0.48 16.01 -0.07
C LEU A 100 -1.30 16.78 0.95
N SER A 101 -1.03 16.55 2.24
CA SER A 101 -1.62 17.29 3.35
C SER A 101 -0.66 17.30 4.54
N LYS A 102 -1.06 17.99 5.61
CA LYS A 102 -0.26 18.08 6.85
C LYS A 102 0.18 16.71 7.38
N ILE A 103 -0.63 15.67 7.22
CA ILE A 103 -0.38 14.33 7.77
C ILE A 103 -0.18 13.25 6.71
N ILE A 104 -0.39 13.55 5.41
CA ILE A 104 -0.34 12.57 4.33
C ILE A 104 0.89 12.86 3.46
N HIS A 105 1.88 11.98 3.56
CA HIS A 105 3.12 11.99 2.79
C HIS A 105 3.33 10.67 2.04
N PHE A 106 2.36 9.77 2.10
CA PHE A 106 2.39 8.45 1.47
C PHE A 106 1.14 8.23 0.64
N VAL A 107 1.29 7.39 -0.37
CA VAL A 107 0.20 6.97 -1.26
C VAL A 107 0.14 5.45 -1.32
N PHE A 108 -1.06 4.92 -1.43
CA PHE A 108 -1.29 3.50 -1.68
C PHE A 108 -0.78 3.10 -3.06
N VAL A 109 -0.02 2.01 -3.14
CA VAL A 109 0.53 1.49 -4.40
C VAL A 109 -0.15 0.18 -4.78
N LYS A 110 -0.16 -0.79 -3.87
CA LYS A 110 -0.75 -2.11 -4.15
C LYS A 110 -1.19 -2.84 -2.89
N LYS A 111 -2.15 -3.71 -3.04
CA LYS A 111 -2.55 -4.71 -2.06
C LYS A 111 -1.67 -5.95 -2.18
N ILE A 112 -1.15 -6.44 -1.07
CA ILE A 112 -0.28 -7.62 -1.02
C ILE A 112 -1.11 -8.87 -0.67
N LYS A 113 -1.91 -8.77 0.40
CA LYS A 113 -2.76 -9.87 0.88
C LYS A 113 -4.12 -9.34 1.33
N SER A 114 -5.15 -10.13 1.14
CA SER A 114 -6.48 -9.85 1.67
C SER A 114 -6.57 -10.20 3.16
N ALA A 115 -7.47 -9.54 3.87
CA ALA A 115 -7.72 -9.82 5.29
C ALA A 115 -8.11 -11.29 5.55
N GLU A 116 -8.77 -11.93 4.60
CA GLU A 116 -9.17 -13.34 4.66
C GLU A 116 -7.99 -14.30 4.64
N GLU A 117 -6.90 -13.94 3.94
CA GLU A 117 -5.65 -14.73 3.87
C GLU A 117 -4.74 -14.51 5.08
N THR A 118 -4.89 -13.38 5.78
CA THR A 118 -4.16 -13.07 7.02
C THR A 118 -4.88 -13.55 8.27
N GLY A 119 -6.03 -14.22 8.14
CA GLY A 119 -6.79 -14.81 9.23
C GLY A 119 -5.90 -15.74 10.05
N GLU A 120 -5.43 -15.23 11.18
CA GLU A 120 -4.84 -16.05 12.23
C GLU A 120 -5.87 -17.14 12.58
N LYS A 121 -5.51 -18.38 12.28
CA LYS A 121 -6.17 -19.52 12.91
C LYS A 121 -6.00 -19.34 14.42
N LYS A 122 -7.07 -18.98 15.09
CA LYS A 122 -7.18 -19.14 16.54
C LYS A 122 -7.06 -20.61 16.91
#